data_ea2e0dc7760bdfe4f52c84f1312567ea
#
_entry.id   ea2e0dc7760bdfe4f52c84f1312567ea
#
_cell.length_a   1.000
_cell.length_b   1.000
_cell.length_c   1.000
_cell.angle_alpha   90.00
_cell.angle_beta   90.00
_cell.angle_gamma   90.00
#
_symmetry.space_group_name_H-M   'P 1'
#
loop_
_entity.id
_entity.type
_entity.pdbx_description
1 polymer ?
#
loop_
_entity_poly.entity_id
_entity_poly.type
_entity_poly.pdbx_seq_one_letter_code
_entity_poly.pdbx_strand_id
1 'polypeptide(L)'
;IENVYLYDIDSLSSVVEVNKAEREREAAKAGRIVDEETLKFQHWFQGLAVTPTILALKSKVDAIAQAELERTLARLPEAGTLERQALEKMVAAITAKILHDPLMFLKSESCAGRDNSDQKVTTVRELFGLGNGDDGQ
;
A
#
# COMPACT_ATOMS: atom_id res chain seq x y z
N ILE A 1 -34.75 -56.47 -6.39
CA ILE A 1 -34.33 -55.36 -7.26
C ILE A 1 -34.87 -54.09 -6.60
N GLU A 2 -34.18 -53.66 -5.54
CA GLU A 2 -34.45 -52.41 -4.86
C GLU A 2 -33.48 -51.38 -5.39
N ASN A 3 -34.00 -50.31 -5.96
CA ASN A 3 -33.37 -49.07 -6.44
C ASN A 3 -33.51 -48.76 -7.93
N VAL A 4 -34.70 -48.99 -8.50
CA VAL A 4 -35.05 -48.44 -9.81
C VAL A 4 -35.93 -47.21 -9.56
N TYR A 5 -35.37 -45.99 -9.76
CA TYR A 5 -36.14 -44.76 -9.75
C TYR A 5 -36.64 -44.46 -11.17
N LEU A 6 -37.94 -44.41 -11.34
CA LEU A 6 -38.57 -44.02 -12.60
C LEU A 6 -38.72 -42.49 -12.62
N TYR A 7 -37.97 -41.80 -13.48
CA TYR A 7 -38.13 -40.38 -13.74
C TYR A 7 -38.83 -40.15 -15.09
N ASP A 8 -39.85 -39.38 -15.12
CA ASP A 8 -40.44 -38.86 -16.37
C ASP A 8 -39.68 -37.60 -16.86
N ILE A 9 -39.95 -37.19 -18.08
CA ILE A 9 -39.30 -36.03 -18.70
C ILE A 9 -39.57 -34.76 -17.91
N ASP A 10 -40.75 -34.60 -17.33
CA ASP A 10 -41.17 -33.41 -16.56
C ASP A 10 -40.40 -33.37 -15.23
N SER A 11 -40.20 -34.52 -14.57
CA SER A 11 -39.39 -34.65 -13.37
C SER A 11 -37.90 -34.27 -13.63
N LEU A 12 -37.35 -34.69 -14.77
CA LEU A 12 -35.98 -34.35 -15.18
C LEU A 12 -35.86 -32.84 -15.50
N SER A 13 -36.87 -32.26 -16.16
CA SER A 13 -36.88 -30.84 -16.45
C SER A 13 -36.87 -29.98 -15.17
N SER A 14 -37.65 -30.35 -14.15
CA SER A 14 -37.68 -29.65 -12.89
C SER A 14 -36.31 -29.72 -12.15
N VAL A 15 -35.63 -30.84 -12.18
CA VAL A 15 -34.28 -31.02 -11.62
C VAL A 15 -33.27 -30.13 -12.35
N VAL A 16 -33.36 -30.04 -13.68
CA VAL A 16 -32.49 -29.19 -14.48
C VAL A 16 -32.67 -27.71 -14.12
N GLU A 17 -33.92 -27.26 -13.97
CA GLU A 17 -34.22 -25.87 -13.60
C GLU A 17 -33.68 -25.52 -12.19
N VAL A 18 -33.87 -26.41 -11.21
CA VAL A 18 -33.32 -26.23 -9.86
C VAL A 18 -31.80 -26.14 -9.89
N ASN A 19 -31.15 -27.07 -10.57
CA ASN A 19 -29.69 -27.07 -10.71
C ASN A 19 -29.17 -25.84 -11.45
N LYS A 20 -29.89 -25.34 -12.44
CA LYS A 20 -29.55 -24.11 -13.15
C LYS A 20 -29.61 -22.89 -12.22
N ALA A 21 -30.70 -22.77 -11.46
CA ALA A 21 -30.85 -21.67 -10.49
C ALA A 21 -29.77 -21.71 -9.39
N GLU A 22 -29.37 -22.90 -8.94
CA GLU A 22 -28.29 -23.06 -7.97
C GLU A 22 -26.93 -22.66 -8.56
N ARG A 23 -26.64 -23.08 -9.79
CA ARG A 23 -25.41 -22.66 -10.49
C ARG A 23 -25.35 -21.15 -10.72
N GLU A 24 -26.46 -20.50 -11.05
CA GLU A 24 -26.53 -19.05 -11.21
C GLU A 24 -26.26 -18.33 -9.87
N ARG A 25 -26.74 -18.86 -8.75
CA ARG A 25 -26.45 -18.32 -7.42
C ARG A 25 -24.98 -18.46 -7.06
N GLU A 26 -24.42 -19.63 -7.32
CA GLU A 26 -22.99 -19.88 -7.05
C GLU A 26 -22.09 -19.03 -7.97
N ALA A 27 -22.46 -18.87 -9.25
CA ALA A 27 -21.77 -17.97 -10.17
C ALA A 27 -21.82 -16.51 -9.70
N ALA A 28 -22.95 -16.06 -9.17
CA ALA A 28 -23.07 -14.71 -8.60
C ALA A 28 -22.22 -14.53 -7.33
N LYS A 29 -22.07 -15.58 -6.50
CA LYS A 29 -21.17 -15.54 -5.34
C LYS A 29 -19.70 -15.49 -5.79
N ALA A 30 -19.33 -16.32 -6.77
CA ALA A 30 -17.99 -16.31 -7.33
C ALA A 30 -17.65 -14.95 -7.97
N GLY A 31 -18.59 -14.35 -8.70
CA GLY A 31 -18.42 -13.00 -9.25
C GLY A 31 -18.07 -11.96 -8.19
N ARG A 32 -18.78 -11.94 -7.06
CA ARG A 32 -18.50 -11.01 -5.96
C ARG A 32 -17.10 -11.22 -5.37
N ILE A 33 -16.68 -12.47 -5.21
CA ILE A 33 -15.33 -12.78 -4.71
C ILE A 33 -14.27 -12.26 -5.69
N VAL A 34 -14.48 -12.45 -6.99
CA VAL A 34 -13.56 -11.94 -8.02
C VAL A 34 -13.49 -10.42 -7.99
N ASP A 35 -14.61 -9.73 -7.85
CA ASP A 35 -14.66 -8.27 -7.77
C ASP A 35 -13.91 -7.77 -6.53
N GLU A 36 -14.13 -8.37 -5.36
CA GLU A 36 -13.42 -8.03 -4.12
C GLU A 36 -11.91 -8.25 -4.23
N GLU A 37 -11.48 -9.38 -4.77
CA GLU A 37 -10.06 -9.68 -4.96
C GLU A 37 -9.42 -8.77 -6.01
N THR A 38 -10.16 -8.39 -7.04
CA THR A 38 -9.70 -7.45 -8.06
C THR A 38 -9.45 -6.06 -7.44
N LEU A 39 -10.35 -5.59 -6.57
CA LEU A 39 -10.14 -4.33 -5.84
C LEU A 39 -8.93 -4.39 -4.91
N LYS A 40 -8.76 -5.47 -4.16
CA LYS A 40 -7.59 -5.67 -3.30
C LYS A 40 -6.28 -5.68 -4.10
N PHE A 41 -6.27 -6.36 -5.25
CA PHE A 41 -5.13 -6.38 -6.14
C PHE A 41 -4.79 -4.99 -6.70
N GLN A 42 -5.79 -4.22 -7.10
CA GLN A 42 -5.61 -2.85 -7.58
C GLN A 42 -4.98 -1.96 -6.51
N HIS A 43 -5.46 -2.01 -5.26
CA HIS A 43 -4.89 -1.26 -4.14
C HIS A 43 -3.45 -1.66 -3.85
N TRP A 44 -3.16 -2.95 -3.84
CA TRP A 44 -1.80 -3.46 -3.66
C TRP A 44 -0.86 -2.99 -4.78
N PHE A 45 -1.30 -3.07 -6.02
CA PHE A 45 -0.53 -2.66 -7.19
C PHE A 45 -0.21 -1.17 -7.20
N GLN A 46 -1.18 -0.33 -6.81
CA GLN A 46 -0.97 1.11 -6.64
C GLN A 46 0.06 1.41 -5.54
N GLY A 47 0.05 0.65 -4.45
CA GLY A 47 1.03 0.76 -3.38
C GLY A 47 2.47 0.50 -3.83
N LEU A 48 2.67 -0.39 -4.81
CA LEU A 48 4.00 -0.67 -5.35
C LEU A 48 4.63 0.54 -6.04
N ALA A 49 3.85 1.33 -6.77
CA ALA A 49 4.35 2.52 -7.47
C ALA A 49 4.82 3.63 -6.50
N VAL A 50 4.22 3.71 -5.32
CA VAL A 50 4.52 4.73 -4.30
C VAL A 50 5.71 4.36 -3.43
N THR A 51 5.95 3.08 -3.22
CA THR A 51 6.98 2.56 -2.31
C THR A 51 8.39 3.10 -2.58
N PRO A 52 8.91 3.15 -3.81
CA PRO A 52 10.23 3.70 -4.08
C PRO A 52 10.37 5.16 -3.65
N THR A 53 9.34 5.97 -3.87
CA THR A 53 9.33 7.38 -3.48
C THR A 53 9.31 7.55 -1.96
N ILE A 54 8.56 6.71 -1.24
CA ILE A 54 8.58 6.67 0.22
C ILE A 54 9.98 6.36 0.75
N LEU A 55 10.64 5.36 0.19
CA LEU A 55 11.99 4.96 0.60
C LEU A 55 13.01 6.08 0.30
N ALA A 56 12.96 6.66 -0.89
CA ALA A 56 13.84 7.77 -1.28
C ALA A 56 13.65 8.99 -0.37
N LEU A 57 12.40 9.36 -0.06
CA LEU A 57 12.09 10.46 0.84
C LEU A 57 12.63 10.21 2.25
N LYS A 58 12.36 9.03 2.81
CA LYS A 58 12.89 8.66 4.13
C LYS A 58 14.40 8.69 4.16
N SER A 59 15.06 8.05 3.21
CA SER A 59 16.51 8.00 3.13
C SER A 59 17.14 9.40 3.08
N LYS A 60 16.57 10.30 2.27
CA LYS A 60 17.05 11.68 2.17
C LYS A 60 16.91 12.44 3.48
N VAL A 61 15.74 12.38 4.13
CA VAL A 61 15.49 13.10 5.38
C VAL A 61 16.34 12.52 6.52
N ASP A 62 16.45 11.20 6.61
CA ASP A 62 17.29 10.53 7.61
C ASP A 62 18.78 10.90 7.43
N ALA A 63 19.28 10.96 6.19
CA ALA A 63 20.66 11.37 5.91
C ALA A 63 20.92 12.82 6.34
N ILE A 64 20.00 13.76 6.06
CA ILE A 64 20.11 15.16 6.50
C ILE A 64 20.11 15.22 8.02
N ALA A 65 19.16 14.54 8.67
CA ALA A 65 19.02 14.55 10.12
C ALA A 65 20.25 13.97 10.82
N GLN A 66 20.80 12.88 10.31
CA GLN A 66 22.00 12.24 10.83
C GLN A 66 23.23 13.14 10.68
N ALA A 67 23.41 13.79 9.52
CA ALA A 67 24.50 14.69 9.29
C ALA A 67 24.47 15.91 10.26
N GLU A 68 23.29 16.46 10.53
CA GLU A 68 23.15 17.57 11.49
C GLU A 68 23.36 17.11 12.94
N LEU A 69 22.94 15.91 13.29
CA LEU A 69 23.21 15.31 14.60
C LEU A 69 24.71 15.16 14.83
N GLU A 70 25.43 14.55 13.88
CA GLU A 70 26.87 14.37 13.95
C GLU A 70 27.62 15.71 14.04
N ARG A 71 27.22 16.69 13.23
CA ARG A 71 27.79 18.06 13.28
C ARG A 71 27.56 18.71 14.64
N THR A 72 26.40 18.52 15.24
CA THR A 72 26.07 19.05 16.55
C THR A 72 26.88 18.40 17.64
N LEU A 73 26.99 17.06 17.62
CA LEU A 73 27.77 16.29 18.59
C LEU A 73 29.28 16.61 18.51
N ALA A 74 29.80 16.89 17.32
CA ALA A 74 31.18 17.33 17.15
C ALA A 74 31.48 18.68 17.81
N ARG A 75 30.46 19.55 17.95
CA ARG A 75 30.58 20.85 18.65
C ARG A 75 30.36 20.76 20.16
N LEU A 76 29.91 19.61 20.64
CA LEU A 76 29.61 19.34 22.04
C LEU A 76 30.44 18.15 22.54
N PRO A 77 31.82 18.29 22.61
CA PRO A 77 32.66 17.19 22.98
C PRO A 77 32.46 16.71 24.43
N GLU A 78 31.95 17.59 25.29
CA GLU A 78 31.65 17.30 26.69
C GLU A 78 30.26 16.67 26.90
N ALA A 79 29.48 16.46 25.84
CA ALA A 79 28.16 15.84 25.96
C ALA A 79 28.29 14.40 26.46
N GLY A 80 27.69 14.13 27.60
CA GLY A 80 27.59 12.80 28.18
C GLY A 80 26.66 11.88 27.39
N THR A 81 26.58 10.64 27.84
CA THR A 81 25.73 9.63 27.18
C THR A 81 24.24 9.97 27.19
N LEU A 82 23.77 10.62 28.26
CA LEU A 82 22.37 11.02 28.40
C LEU A 82 21.99 12.15 27.43
N GLU A 83 22.85 13.17 27.34
CA GLU A 83 22.66 14.29 26.41
C GLU A 83 22.68 13.81 24.95
N ARG A 84 23.62 12.92 24.62
CA ARG A 84 23.69 12.31 23.28
C ARG A 84 22.42 11.54 22.94
N GLN A 85 21.94 10.70 23.84
CA GLN A 85 20.68 9.97 23.66
C GLN A 85 19.45 10.90 23.56
N ALA A 86 19.45 12.00 24.32
CA ALA A 86 18.38 12.99 24.24
C ALA A 86 18.35 13.67 22.86
N LEU A 87 19.51 14.04 22.31
CA LEU A 87 19.63 14.61 20.96
C LEU A 87 19.19 13.61 19.88
N GLU A 88 19.63 12.36 19.96
CA GLU A 88 19.21 11.29 19.04
C GLU A 88 17.67 11.10 19.03
N LYS A 89 17.05 11.04 20.21
CA LYS A 89 15.61 10.93 20.34
C LYS A 89 14.88 12.16 19.80
N MET A 90 15.41 13.36 20.03
CA MET A 90 14.85 14.60 19.52
C MET A 90 14.87 14.60 17.99
N VAL A 91 16.00 14.27 17.38
CA VAL A 91 16.16 14.21 15.93
C VAL A 91 15.19 13.18 15.34
N ALA A 92 15.13 11.96 15.89
CA ALA A 92 14.21 10.94 15.44
C ALA A 92 12.74 11.38 15.53
N ALA A 93 12.36 12.06 16.62
CA ALA A 93 10.99 12.55 16.80
C ALA A 93 10.62 13.66 15.81
N ILE A 94 11.54 14.57 15.52
CA ILE A 94 11.35 15.65 14.53
C ILE A 94 11.20 15.05 13.14
N THR A 95 12.13 14.16 12.76
CA THR A 95 12.12 13.46 11.47
C THR A 95 10.80 12.71 11.25
N ALA A 96 10.36 11.94 12.24
CA ALA A 96 9.10 11.20 12.15
C ALA A 96 7.89 12.12 11.98
N LYS A 97 7.85 13.25 12.67
CA LYS A 97 6.74 14.23 12.56
C LYS A 97 6.73 14.94 11.22
N ILE A 98 7.89 15.32 10.70
CA ILE A 98 8.00 15.98 9.38
C ILE A 98 7.61 15.00 8.26
N LEU A 99 8.00 13.74 8.36
CA LEU A 99 7.67 12.72 7.36
C LEU A 99 6.21 12.26 7.42
N HIS A 100 5.51 12.47 8.53
CA HIS A 100 4.15 11.96 8.72
C HIS A 100 3.20 12.37 7.59
N ASP A 101 3.05 13.67 7.36
CA ASP A 101 2.08 14.20 6.41
C ASP A 101 2.41 13.85 4.94
N PRO A 102 3.67 13.97 4.47
CA PRO A 102 4.05 13.50 3.14
C PRO A 102 3.81 12.01 2.92
N LEU A 103 4.09 11.17 3.92
CA LEU A 103 3.83 9.74 3.82
C LEU A 103 2.34 9.42 3.81
N MET A 104 1.53 10.12 4.60
CA MET A 104 0.08 10.00 4.58
C MET A 104 -0.49 10.47 3.24
N PHE A 105 0.01 11.55 2.68
CA PHE A 105 -0.38 12.04 1.35
C PHE A 105 -0.10 11.00 0.25
N LEU A 106 1.09 10.40 0.26
CA LEU A 106 1.45 9.35 -0.70
C LEU A 106 0.59 8.09 -0.56
N LYS A 107 0.25 7.71 0.68
CA LYS A 107 -0.54 6.51 1.00
C LYS A 107 -2.05 6.74 0.92
N SER A 108 -2.52 7.99 0.92
CA SER A 108 -3.94 8.27 0.91
C SER A 108 -4.60 7.72 -0.35
N GLU A 109 -5.64 6.92 -0.18
CA GLU A 109 -6.50 6.47 -1.26
C GLU A 109 -7.23 7.67 -1.85
N SER A 110 -6.87 8.06 -3.07
CA SER A 110 -7.73 8.95 -3.84
C SER A 110 -8.68 8.08 -4.63
N CYS A 111 -9.96 8.32 -4.51
CA CYS A 111 -11.03 7.67 -5.27
C CYS A 111 -10.95 7.87 -6.80
N ALA A 112 -9.89 8.44 -7.30
CA ALA A 112 -9.65 8.73 -8.71
C ALA A 112 -8.36 8.05 -9.18
N GLY A 113 -8.49 6.91 -9.78
CA GLY A 113 -7.63 6.23 -10.74
C GLY A 113 -6.08 6.36 -10.65
N ARG A 114 -5.41 5.66 -11.53
CA ARG A 114 -3.96 5.59 -11.74
C ARG A 114 -3.29 6.97 -11.86
N ASP A 115 -3.92 7.90 -12.55
CA ASP A 115 -3.40 9.27 -12.78
C ASP A 115 -3.07 10.02 -11.49
N ASN A 116 -3.80 9.77 -10.41
CA ASN A 116 -3.61 10.50 -9.17
C ASN A 116 -2.42 9.98 -8.34
N SER A 117 -2.10 8.70 -8.40
CA SER A 117 -0.92 8.13 -7.71
C SER A 117 0.37 8.61 -8.35
N ASP A 118 0.44 8.63 -9.68
CA ASP A 118 1.61 9.11 -10.43
C ASP A 118 1.81 10.62 -10.22
N GLN A 119 0.73 11.37 -10.18
CA GLN A 119 0.79 12.82 -9.90
C GLN A 119 1.26 13.11 -8.47
N LYS A 120 0.82 12.34 -7.47
CA LYS A 120 1.30 12.47 -6.08
C LYS A 120 2.78 12.14 -5.96
N VAL A 121 3.21 11.06 -6.59
CA VAL A 121 4.62 10.66 -6.66
C VAL A 121 5.46 11.77 -7.27
N THR A 122 5.07 12.29 -8.43
CA THR A 122 5.75 13.38 -9.10
C THR A 122 5.83 14.63 -8.21
N THR A 123 4.71 15.04 -7.62
CA THR A 123 4.66 16.20 -6.72
C THR A 123 5.61 16.07 -5.54
N VAL A 124 5.63 14.91 -4.87
CA VAL A 124 6.53 14.70 -3.73
C VAL A 124 7.99 14.65 -4.17
N ARG A 125 8.28 14.02 -5.32
CA ARG A 125 9.65 13.96 -5.86
C ARG A 125 10.18 15.36 -6.20
N GLU A 126 9.37 16.20 -6.82
CA GLU A 126 9.73 17.59 -7.13
C GLU A 126 9.90 18.43 -5.86
N LEU A 127 8.93 18.39 -4.94
CA LEU A 127 8.95 19.16 -3.69
C LEU A 127 10.16 18.88 -2.82
N PHE A 128 10.54 17.60 -2.73
CA PHE A 128 11.67 17.18 -1.90
C PHE A 128 12.97 17.00 -2.69
N GLY A 129 12.98 17.31 -3.99
CA GLY A 129 14.18 17.17 -4.83
C GLY A 129 14.73 15.74 -4.82
N LEU A 130 13.85 14.76 -4.90
CA LEU A 130 14.21 13.36 -5.05
C LEU A 130 14.51 13.13 -6.53
N GLY A 131 15.72 12.74 -6.91
CA GLY A 131 16.10 12.46 -8.31
C GLY A 131 15.08 11.56 -9.01
N ASN A 132 14.95 11.69 -10.33
CA ASN A 132 14.13 10.76 -11.11
C ASN A 132 14.72 9.36 -10.92
N GLY A 133 13.87 8.38 -10.55
CA GLY A 133 14.28 7.01 -10.21
C GLY A 133 14.79 6.19 -11.39
N ASP A 134 15.76 6.71 -12.13
CA ASP A 134 16.40 6.09 -13.30
C ASP A 134 17.89 5.75 -13.06
N ASP A 135 18.32 5.74 -11.79
CA ASP A 135 19.66 5.28 -11.42
C ASP A 135 19.62 3.82 -10.95
N GLY A 136 19.16 2.94 -11.83
CA GLY A 136 19.15 1.49 -11.65
C GLY A 136 19.65 0.78 -12.90
N GLN A 137 20.95 0.89 -13.17
CA GLN A 137 21.69 -0.09 -13.96
C GLN A 137 22.57 -0.91 -13.07
#